data_222e4dc336215d49a01ba12a1bff49c1
#
_entry.id   222e4dc336215d49a01ba12a1bff49c1
#
_cell.length_a   1.000
_cell.length_b   1.000
_cell.length_c   1.000
_cell.angle_alpha   90.00
_cell.angle_beta   90.00
_cell.angle_gamma   90.00
#
_symmetry.space_group_name_H-M   'P 1'
#
loop_
_entity.id
_entity.type
_entity.pdbx_description
1 polymer ?
#
loop_
_entity_poly.entity_id
_entity_poly.type
_entity_poly.pdbx_seq_one_letter_code
_entity_poly.pdbx_strand_id
1 'polypeptide(L)'
;LARYKRAYSNILESRLFVDKQIARAQAFIKYEKLGIDKMELGKPGRLIQHRSYEYLYLLKSFVLQFDLVLKQKELHGFFDQPLHHVFSKLHDNAGLASSIKQSWDHFKTPFAVCLDHSKFDGHYDVPLLKAEHGFWDILFNSSLLRSLLKMQLRNSVITHGGVRYKVEGKRLSGEYTTSSGNTLTNYIMIVCWLYSVGIVNARIHVNGDDSIIIIEREDYDKLPDLKFFREFGMETELEIATSIFQQIKFCQASPVRIDNCWRMIKNPYRTISRFCYANSKFRRCASRFLAGSSLCELAVHAGVPILQSFFLATLSNNIHSSPLGSVDKVPARLNSMKEITIQPISDTARSDFELAFDVPVSEQLVIERDLAGILVKNPIHKTLLQKYIEKYKNFHLN
;
A
#
# COMPACT_ATOMS: atom_id res chain seq x y z
N LEU A 1 5.91 18.08 10.62
CA LEU A 1 7.05 18.98 10.30
C LEU A 1 7.73 19.50 11.56
N ALA A 2 7.01 20.06 12.55
CA ALA A 2 7.60 20.64 13.77
C ALA A 2 8.49 19.66 14.55
N ARG A 3 8.06 18.39 14.74
CA ARG A 3 8.84 17.36 15.44
C ARG A 3 10.16 17.03 14.74
N TYR A 4 10.18 16.96 13.40
CA TYR A 4 11.41 16.75 12.64
C TYR A 4 12.34 17.98 12.66
N LYS A 5 11.79 19.20 12.65
CA LYS A 5 12.60 20.42 12.83
C LYS A 5 13.29 20.41 14.18
N ARG A 6 12.56 20.08 15.27
CA ARG A 6 13.12 19.95 16.61
C ARG A 6 14.20 18.86 16.68
N ALA A 7 13.96 17.70 16.08
CA ALA A 7 14.94 16.63 16.02
C ALA A 7 16.23 17.08 15.30
N TYR A 8 16.10 17.82 14.20
CA TYR A 8 17.25 18.40 13.49
C TYR A 8 18.03 19.39 14.39
N SER A 9 17.35 20.32 15.06
CA SER A 9 18.01 21.23 16.02
C SER A 9 18.74 20.45 17.12
N ASN A 10 18.09 19.44 17.72
CA ASN A 10 18.70 18.61 18.75
C ASN A 10 19.99 17.92 18.25
N ILE A 11 20.00 17.43 16.99
CA ILE A 11 21.17 16.81 16.39
C ILE A 11 22.31 17.81 16.22
N LEU A 12 22.01 19.03 15.80
CA LEU A 12 23.02 20.07 15.61
C LEU A 12 23.61 20.59 16.93
N GLU A 13 22.75 20.82 17.93
CA GLU A 13 23.15 21.45 19.21
C GLU A 13 23.88 20.49 20.14
N SER A 14 23.49 19.20 20.16
CA SER A 14 23.95 18.26 21.19
C SER A 14 25.19 17.47 20.81
N ARG A 15 25.80 17.67 19.62
CA ARG A 15 26.83 16.76 19.07
C ARG A 15 26.43 15.31 19.26
N LEU A 16 25.22 14.97 18.86
CA LEU A 16 24.49 13.78 19.26
C LEU A 16 25.28 12.52 18.91
N PHE A 17 25.86 11.90 19.93
CA PHE A 17 26.37 10.54 19.78
C PHE A 17 25.18 9.62 19.58
N VAL A 18 25.24 8.79 18.53
CA VAL A 18 24.23 7.75 18.26
C VAL A 18 24.32 6.75 19.41
N ASP A 19 23.45 6.91 20.38
CA ASP A 19 23.40 6.07 21.56
C ASP A 19 22.12 5.21 21.61
N LYS A 20 22.07 4.29 22.57
CA LYS A 20 20.92 3.40 22.77
C LYS A 20 19.63 4.13 23.15
N GLN A 21 19.70 5.39 23.62
CA GLN A 21 18.51 6.12 24.04
C GLN A 21 17.67 6.55 22.84
N ILE A 22 18.31 7.06 21.76
CA ILE A 22 17.57 7.43 20.54
C ILE A 22 16.99 6.22 19.82
N ALA A 23 17.56 5.03 20.03
CA ALA A 23 17.11 3.79 19.42
C ALA A 23 15.92 3.11 20.16
N ARG A 24 15.59 3.58 21.38
CA ARG A 24 14.43 3.02 22.12
C ARG A 24 13.14 3.23 21.34
N ALA A 25 12.37 2.15 21.16
CA ALA A 25 11.14 2.20 20.43
C ALA A 25 9.95 2.49 21.35
N GLN A 26 8.99 3.21 20.80
CA GLN A 26 7.65 3.40 21.37
C GLN A 26 6.64 2.66 20.53
N ALA A 27 5.65 2.03 21.16
CA ALA A 27 4.62 1.28 20.48
C ALA A 27 3.22 1.82 20.80
N PHE A 28 2.38 1.89 19.76
CA PHE A 28 0.97 2.24 19.88
C PHE A 28 0.15 1.45 18.87
N ILE A 29 -1.13 1.25 19.16
CA ILE A 29 -2.05 0.62 18.23
C ILE A 29 -2.36 1.59 17.10
N LYS A 30 -2.19 1.14 15.86
CA LYS A 30 -2.51 1.92 14.66
C LYS A 30 -3.99 2.23 14.62
N TYR A 31 -4.29 3.53 14.56
CA TYR A 31 -5.65 3.96 14.32
C TYR A 31 -6.01 3.75 12.84
N GLU A 32 -6.77 2.70 12.57
CA GLU A 32 -7.21 2.34 11.23
C GLU A 32 -8.63 1.80 11.21
N LYS A 33 -9.23 1.79 10.01
CA LYS A 33 -10.55 1.22 9.79
C LYS A 33 -10.41 -0.29 9.61
N LEU A 34 -10.93 -1.07 10.56
CA LEU A 34 -10.99 -2.52 10.46
C LEU A 34 -12.31 -2.96 9.81
N GLY A 35 -12.29 -4.02 9.02
CA GLY A 35 -13.50 -4.69 8.57
C GLY A 35 -14.22 -5.37 9.74
N ILE A 36 -15.54 -5.49 9.65
CA ILE A 36 -16.36 -6.15 10.68
C ILE A 36 -15.94 -7.61 10.83
N ASP A 37 -15.68 -8.28 9.71
CA ASP A 37 -15.15 -9.64 9.63
C ASP A 37 -13.90 -9.85 10.51
N LYS A 38 -12.96 -8.91 10.43
CA LYS A 38 -11.72 -8.94 11.22
C LYS A 38 -11.97 -8.69 12.70
N MET A 39 -12.98 -7.88 13.03
CA MET A 39 -13.37 -7.62 14.42
C MET A 39 -14.08 -8.84 15.02
N GLU A 40 -14.97 -9.48 14.27
CA GLU A 40 -15.67 -10.71 14.69
C GLU A 40 -14.71 -11.87 14.92
N LEU A 41 -13.66 -11.97 14.11
CA LEU A 41 -12.58 -12.95 14.29
C LEU A 41 -11.61 -12.59 15.43
N GLY A 42 -11.85 -11.50 16.17
CA GLY A 42 -11.00 -11.08 17.28
C GLY A 42 -9.57 -10.70 16.87
N LYS A 43 -9.33 -10.34 15.57
CA LYS A 43 -7.99 -9.96 15.13
C LYS A 43 -7.53 -8.70 15.85
N PRO A 44 -6.35 -8.72 16.50
CA PRO A 44 -5.85 -7.56 17.23
C PRO A 44 -5.53 -6.42 16.28
N GLY A 45 -5.64 -5.19 16.79
CA GLY A 45 -5.19 -4.00 16.05
C GLY A 45 -3.69 -4.07 15.75
N ARG A 46 -3.29 -3.54 14.60
CA ARG A 46 -1.87 -3.50 14.21
C ARG A 46 -1.07 -2.61 15.14
N LEU A 47 0.06 -3.11 15.63
CA LEU A 47 0.97 -2.37 16.49
C LEU A 47 2.00 -1.63 15.63
N ILE A 48 2.09 -0.30 15.82
CA ILE A 48 3.14 0.53 15.24
C ILE A 48 4.23 0.72 16.28
N GLN A 49 5.46 0.44 15.90
CA GLN A 49 6.64 0.57 16.74
C GLN A 49 7.61 1.53 16.05
N HIS A 50 7.84 2.69 16.63
CA HIS A 50 8.74 3.70 16.05
C HIS A 50 9.81 4.13 17.05
N ARG A 51 10.96 4.54 16.54
CA ARG A 51 12.06 5.09 17.33
C ARG A 51 11.91 6.60 17.50
N SER A 52 12.87 7.22 18.18
CA SER A 52 12.89 8.68 18.30
C SER A 52 12.92 9.38 16.94
N TYR A 53 12.52 10.64 16.89
CA TYR A 53 12.55 11.41 15.65
C TYR A 53 13.98 11.70 15.18
N GLU A 54 14.94 11.79 16.12
CA GLU A 54 16.36 11.92 15.83
C GLU A 54 16.90 10.70 15.10
N TYR A 55 16.60 9.49 15.60
CA TYR A 55 16.97 8.25 14.93
C TYR A 55 16.35 8.15 13.53
N LEU A 56 15.05 8.42 13.44
CA LEU A 56 14.33 8.38 12.15
C LEU A 56 14.86 9.41 11.16
N TYR A 57 15.28 10.60 11.63
CA TYR A 57 15.85 11.64 10.79
C TYR A 57 17.20 11.21 10.21
N LEU A 58 18.10 10.67 11.06
CA LEU A 58 19.40 10.18 10.62
C LEU A 58 19.26 9.03 9.62
N LEU A 59 18.40 8.05 9.90
CA LEU A 59 18.17 6.93 9.00
C LEU A 59 17.55 7.37 7.67
N LYS A 60 16.64 8.33 7.71
CA LYS A 60 15.98 8.89 6.53
C LYS A 60 16.99 9.49 5.55
N SER A 61 18.07 10.11 6.01
CA SER A 61 19.04 10.75 5.14
C SER A 61 19.69 9.78 4.14
N PHE A 62 19.80 8.51 4.51
CA PHE A 62 20.28 7.43 3.64
C PHE A 62 19.15 6.84 2.80
N VAL A 63 18.11 6.32 3.44
CA VAL A 63 17.04 5.58 2.77
C VAL A 63 16.25 6.42 1.77
N LEU A 64 16.05 7.73 2.06
CA LEU A 64 15.36 8.61 1.13
C LEU A 64 16.12 8.77 -0.20
N GLN A 65 17.44 8.84 -0.17
CA GLN A 65 18.23 8.94 -1.39
C GLN A 65 18.09 7.68 -2.24
N PHE A 66 18.13 6.51 -1.63
CA PHE A 66 17.83 5.24 -2.29
C PHE A 66 16.44 5.25 -2.92
N ASP A 67 15.40 5.62 -2.17
CA ASP A 67 14.02 5.70 -2.68
C ASP A 67 13.89 6.65 -3.88
N LEU A 68 14.58 7.79 -3.86
CA LEU A 68 14.53 8.76 -4.95
C LEU A 68 15.23 8.25 -6.22
N VAL A 69 16.35 7.55 -6.06
CA VAL A 69 17.03 6.91 -7.19
C VAL A 69 16.16 5.83 -7.81
N LEU A 70 15.56 4.96 -6.99
CA LEU A 70 14.70 3.88 -7.47
C LEU A 70 13.43 4.38 -8.15
N LYS A 71 12.90 5.53 -7.72
CA LYS A 71 11.75 6.16 -8.39
C LYS A 71 12.07 6.60 -9.82
N GLN A 72 13.31 7.05 -10.06
CA GLN A 72 13.71 7.64 -11.33
C GLN A 72 14.31 6.62 -12.31
N LYS A 73 14.75 5.47 -11.80
CA LYS A 73 15.46 4.48 -12.61
C LYS A 73 14.66 3.21 -12.75
N GLU A 74 14.51 2.79 -13.98
CA GLU A 74 14.27 1.40 -14.30
C GLU A 74 15.53 0.62 -13.93
N LEU A 75 15.35 -0.49 -13.23
CA LEU A 75 16.46 -1.37 -12.89
C LEU A 75 16.51 -2.50 -13.91
N HIS A 76 17.71 -2.87 -14.35
CA HIS A 76 17.92 -4.19 -14.88
C HIS A 76 17.57 -5.18 -13.77
N GLY A 77 16.67 -6.09 -14.04
CA GLY A 77 16.48 -7.24 -13.16
C GLY A 77 17.81 -8.00 -13.03
N PHE A 78 17.92 -8.88 -12.03
CA PHE A 78 19.10 -9.71 -11.77
C PHE A 78 19.57 -10.56 -12.97
N PHE A 79 18.82 -10.60 -14.07
CA PHE A 79 18.95 -11.56 -15.15
C PHE A 79 19.03 -10.90 -16.53
N ASP A 80 19.87 -9.93 -16.77
CA ASP A 80 20.03 -9.29 -18.10
C ASP A 80 18.71 -8.87 -18.78
N GLN A 81 17.70 -8.60 -17.97
CA GLN A 81 16.36 -8.28 -18.43
C GLN A 81 16.25 -6.82 -18.83
N PRO A 82 15.42 -6.50 -19.81
CA PRO A 82 15.11 -5.10 -20.11
C PRO A 82 14.64 -4.37 -18.84
N LEU A 83 15.08 -3.13 -18.73
CA LEU A 83 14.75 -2.23 -17.63
C LEU A 83 13.24 -2.21 -17.36
N HIS A 84 12.86 -2.34 -16.11
CA HIS A 84 11.49 -2.12 -15.65
C HIS A 84 11.48 -1.60 -14.21
N HIS A 85 10.37 -0.99 -13.80
CA HIS A 85 10.21 -0.48 -12.45
C HIS A 85 9.89 -1.61 -11.47
N VAL A 86 10.91 -2.22 -10.89
CA VAL A 86 10.76 -3.26 -9.85
C VAL A 86 10.10 -2.70 -8.60
N PHE A 87 10.55 -1.53 -8.17
CA PHE A 87 10.10 -0.88 -6.93
C PHE A 87 8.93 0.04 -7.21
N SER A 88 7.73 -0.39 -6.83
CA SER A 88 6.48 0.33 -7.12
C SER A 88 6.18 1.50 -6.18
N LYS A 89 7.03 1.72 -5.18
CA LYS A 89 6.91 2.85 -4.25
C LYS A 89 7.04 4.19 -4.98
N LEU A 90 6.19 5.15 -4.60
CA LEU A 90 6.16 6.52 -5.12
C LEU A 90 5.58 6.69 -6.53
N HIS A 91 5.12 5.65 -7.19
CA HIS A 91 4.29 5.78 -8.39
C HIS A 91 2.86 6.21 -8.01
N ASP A 92 2.24 7.00 -8.86
CA ASP A 92 0.80 7.21 -8.81
C ASP A 92 0.05 6.01 -9.43
N ASN A 93 -1.27 6.01 -9.34
CA ASN A 93 -2.08 4.89 -9.81
C ASN A 93 -1.97 4.65 -11.32
N ALA A 94 -1.76 5.69 -12.10
CA ALA A 94 -1.62 5.58 -13.56
C ALA A 94 -0.21 5.09 -13.94
N GLY A 95 0.82 5.68 -13.38
CA GLY A 95 2.21 5.26 -13.61
C GLY A 95 2.47 3.81 -13.19
N LEU A 96 1.88 3.38 -12.06
CA LEU A 96 1.97 1.99 -11.61
C LEU A 96 1.27 1.04 -12.60
N ALA A 97 0.03 1.35 -13.00
CA ALA A 97 -0.70 0.52 -13.94
C ALA A 97 0.00 0.43 -15.30
N SER A 98 0.56 1.54 -15.79
CA SER A 98 1.33 1.59 -17.04
C SER A 98 2.60 0.73 -16.97
N SER A 99 3.32 0.80 -15.86
CA SER A 99 4.52 -0.01 -15.64
C SER A 99 4.20 -1.52 -15.59
N ILE A 100 3.12 -1.91 -14.90
CA ILE A 100 2.67 -3.30 -14.87
C ILE A 100 2.21 -3.74 -16.27
N LYS A 101 1.50 -2.88 -17.02
CA LYS A 101 1.05 -3.18 -18.39
C LYS A 101 2.23 -3.37 -19.34
N GLN A 102 3.25 -2.53 -19.25
CA GLN A 102 4.48 -2.70 -20.04
C GLN A 102 5.16 -4.04 -19.74
N SER A 103 5.22 -4.43 -18.47
CA SER A 103 5.75 -5.73 -18.07
C SER A 103 4.90 -6.90 -18.58
N TRP A 104 3.58 -6.75 -18.57
CA TRP A 104 2.64 -7.72 -19.13
C TRP A 104 2.82 -7.92 -20.63
N ASP A 105 2.91 -6.82 -21.39
CA ASP A 105 3.03 -6.84 -22.85
C ASP A 105 4.40 -7.34 -23.36
N HIS A 106 5.35 -7.53 -22.45
CA HIS A 106 6.64 -8.12 -22.77
C HIS A 106 6.52 -9.62 -23.14
N PHE A 107 5.54 -10.31 -22.60
CA PHE A 107 5.35 -11.73 -22.77
C PHE A 107 4.35 -12.03 -23.89
N LYS A 108 4.50 -13.18 -24.55
CA LYS A 108 3.56 -13.63 -25.60
C LYS A 108 2.29 -14.20 -24.97
N THR A 109 2.43 -14.97 -23.91
CA THR A 109 1.35 -15.56 -23.13
C THR A 109 1.52 -15.18 -21.67
N PRO A 110 1.30 -13.89 -21.33
CA PRO A 110 1.58 -13.38 -20.00
C PRO A 110 0.71 -14.06 -18.94
N PHE A 111 1.32 -14.36 -17.80
CA PHE A 111 0.65 -14.91 -16.64
C PHE A 111 1.17 -14.23 -15.37
N ALA A 112 0.25 -13.67 -14.57
CA ALA A 112 0.59 -13.00 -13.32
C ALA A 112 0.37 -13.90 -12.12
N VAL A 113 1.32 -13.85 -11.19
CA VAL A 113 1.28 -14.51 -9.88
C VAL A 113 1.42 -13.42 -8.83
N CYS A 114 0.39 -13.21 -8.01
CA CYS A 114 0.39 -12.25 -6.92
C CYS A 114 0.54 -13.00 -5.59
N LEU A 115 1.51 -12.59 -4.78
CA LEU A 115 1.82 -13.22 -3.51
C LEU A 115 1.52 -12.26 -2.35
N ASP A 116 1.01 -12.80 -1.25
CA ASP A 116 0.85 -12.12 0.04
C ASP A 116 1.66 -12.87 1.12
N HIS A 117 2.41 -12.10 1.92
CA HIS A 117 3.19 -12.63 3.02
C HIS A 117 2.51 -12.31 4.35
N SER A 118 2.11 -13.35 5.07
CA SER A 118 1.48 -13.17 6.38
C SER A 118 2.47 -12.53 7.37
N LYS A 119 2.07 -11.42 8.02
CA LYS A 119 2.84 -10.77 9.10
C LYS A 119 4.32 -10.54 8.76
N PHE A 120 4.64 -10.09 7.58
CA PHE A 120 6.01 -9.93 7.04
C PHE A 120 7.01 -9.34 8.05
N ASP A 121 6.69 -8.19 8.66
CA ASP A 121 7.53 -7.53 9.68
C ASP A 121 7.84 -8.45 10.89
N GLY A 122 6.85 -9.26 11.27
CA GLY A 122 6.95 -10.18 12.42
C GLY A 122 7.79 -11.42 12.15
N HIS A 123 7.95 -11.81 10.88
CA HIS A 123 8.73 -12.97 10.49
C HIS A 123 10.22 -12.68 10.29
N TYR A 124 10.62 -11.42 10.24
CA TYR A 124 12.06 -11.08 10.26
C TYR A 124 12.77 -11.73 11.44
N ASP A 125 14.02 -12.08 11.23
CA ASP A 125 14.94 -12.57 12.24
C ASP A 125 16.30 -11.84 12.16
N VAL A 126 17.24 -12.20 13.02
CA VAL A 126 18.57 -11.57 13.03
C VAL A 126 19.38 -11.86 11.75
N PRO A 127 19.42 -13.09 11.22
CA PRO A 127 20.06 -13.39 9.95
C PRO A 127 19.53 -12.54 8.79
N LEU A 128 18.23 -12.47 8.62
CA LEU A 128 17.58 -11.72 7.53
C LEU A 128 17.84 -10.22 7.64
N LEU A 129 17.74 -9.64 8.85
CA LEU A 129 18.12 -8.23 9.08
C LEU A 129 19.58 -7.97 8.76
N LYS A 130 20.49 -8.87 9.11
CA LYS A 130 21.92 -8.71 8.82
C LYS A 130 22.18 -8.79 7.31
N ALA A 131 21.50 -9.64 6.57
CA ALA A 131 21.62 -9.69 5.11
C ALA A 131 21.19 -8.35 4.49
N GLU A 132 20.04 -7.80 4.90
CA GLU A 132 19.59 -6.49 4.46
C GLU A 132 20.59 -5.38 4.88
N HIS A 133 21.10 -5.41 6.11
CA HIS A 133 22.09 -4.44 6.58
C HIS A 133 23.38 -4.49 5.77
N GLY A 134 23.80 -5.68 5.32
CA GLY A 134 24.93 -5.85 4.41
C GLY A 134 24.72 -5.12 3.09
N PHE A 135 23.52 -5.19 2.52
CA PHE A 135 23.18 -4.44 1.32
C PHE A 135 23.30 -2.92 1.54
N TRP A 136 22.75 -2.40 2.64
CA TRP A 136 22.84 -0.98 2.96
C TRP A 136 24.30 -0.54 3.20
N ASP A 137 25.10 -1.41 3.78
CA ASP A 137 26.52 -1.12 4.03
C ASP A 137 27.34 -1.06 2.73
N ILE A 138 27.11 -1.97 1.80
CA ILE A 138 27.73 -1.96 0.47
C ILE A 138 27.36 -0.66 -0.27
N LEU A 139 26.09 -0.25 -0.19
CA LEU A 139 25.59 0.91 -0.92
C LEU A 139 26.13 2.24 -0.40
N PHE A 140 26.22 2.40 0.92
CA PHE A 140 26.54 3.71 1.55
C PHE A 140 27.92 3.77 2.21
N ASN A 141 28.52 2.64 2.57
CA ASN A 141 29.80 2.52 3.26
C ASN A 141 29.97 3.53 4.43
N SER A 142 28.95 3.66 5.29
CA SER A 142 28.87 4.67 6.33
C SER A 142 28.94 4.06 7.73
N SER A 143 29.90 4.51 8.56
CA SER A 143 30.01 4.11 9.97
C SER A 143 28.78 4.52 10.79
N LEU A 144 28.20 5.69 10.49
CA LEU A 144 26.96 6.16 11.10
C LEU A 144 25.80 5.22 10.77
N LEU A 145 25.63 4.86 9.50
CA LEU A 145 24.56 3.95 9.08
C LEU A 145 24.74 2.58 9.74
N ARG A 146 25.95 2.00 9.75
CA ARG A 146 26.23 0.74 10.44
C ARG A 146 25.82 0.78 11.91
N SER A 147 26.10 1.89 12.59
CA SER A 147 25.75 2.07 13.99
C SER A 147 24.21 2.11 14.19
N LEU A 148 23.49 2.82 13.32
CA LEU A 148 22.02 2.86 13.34
C LEU A 148 21.41 1.47 13.07
N LEU A 149 21.85 0.78 12.03
CA LEU A 149 21.36 -0.54 11.66
C LEU A 149 21.63 -1.59 12.75
N LYS A 150 22.82 -1.57 13.38
CA LYS A 150 23.14 -2.46 14.50
C LYS A 150 22.14 -2.35 15.65
N MET A 151 21.57 -1.17 15.88
CA MET A 151 20.54 -0.97 16.93
C MET A 151 19.19 -1.58 16.59
N GLN A 152 18.95 -1.98 15.33
CA GLN A 152 17.71 -2.66 14.91
C GLN A 152 17.71 -4.15 15.29
N LEU A 153 18.87 -4.74 15.56
CA LEU A 153 18.96 -6.17 15.86
C LEU A 153 18.38 -6.55 17.21
N ARG A 154 18.45 -5.64 18.20
CA ARG A 154 17.92 -5.85 19.56
C ARG A 154 17.11 -4.63 19.97
N ASN A 155 15.82 -4.82 20.14
CA ASN A 155 14.88 -3.74 20.35
C ASN A 155 14.34 -3.74 21.79
N SER A 156 14.38 -2.57 22.45
CA SER A 156 13.69 -2.31 23.70
C SER A 156 12.51 -1.39 23.40
N VAL A 157 11.31 -1.84 23.71
CA VAL A 157 10.07 -1.19 23.35
C VAL A 157 9.24 -0.87 24.60
N ILE A 158 8.63 0.32 24.60
CA ILE A 158 7.65 0.71 25.61
C ILE A 158 6.33 1.06 24.91
N THR A 159 5.22 0.49 25.36
CA THR A 159 3.89 0.84 24.87
C THR A 159 3.41 2.15 25.49
N HIS A 160 2.43 2.78 24.86
CA HIS A 160 1.75 3.97 25.42
C HIS A 160 1.10 3.68 26.79
N GLY A 161 0.68 2.43 27.04
CA GLY A 161 0.15 1.98 28.33
C GLY A 161 1.21 1.58 29.37
N GLY A 162 2.51 1.82 29.08
CA GLY A 162 3.61 1.56 30.03
C GLY A 162 4.19 0.14 30.01
N VAL A 163 3.64 -0.79 29.23
CA VAL A 163 4.18 -2.16 29.08
C VAL A 163 5.55 -2.09 28.40
N ARG A 164 6.53 -2.77 28.97
CA ARG A 164 7.91 -2.83 28.45
C ARG A 164 8.23 -4.25 27.99
N TYR A 165 8.83 -4.37 26.81
CA TYR A 165 9.27 -5.67 26.30
C TYR A 165 10.54 -5.52 25.45
N LYS A 166 11.20 -6.64 25.21
CA LYS A 166 12.35 -6.73 24.31
C LYS A 166 12.03 -7.72 23.20
N VAL A 167 12.47 -7.38 21.98
CA VAL A 167 12.38 -8.27 20.82
C VAL A 167 13.70 -8.26 20.08
N GLU A 168 14.07 -9.40 19.53
CA GLU A 168 15.29 -9.58 18.78
C GLU A 168 14.97 -9.95 17.34
N GLY A 169 15.67 -9.32 16.39
CA GLY A 169 15.55 -9.65 14.99
C GLY A 169 14.25 -9.26 14.29
N LYS A 170 13.33 -8.54 14.95
CA LYS A 170 12.03 -8.18 14.34
C LYS A 170 12.09 -6.82 13.66
N ARG A 171 11.41 -6.70 12.51
CA ARG A 171 11.19 -5.41 11.86
C ARG A 171 10.20 -4.59 12.67
N LEU A 172 10.60 -3.40 13.08
CA LEU A 172 9.68 -2.46 13.71
C LEU A 172 8.94 -1.67 12.62
N SER A 173 7.63 -1.85 12.53
CA SER A 173 6.77 -1.29 11.44
C SER A 173 6.75 0.24 11.32
N GLY A 174 7.32 0.96 12.27
CA GLY A 174 7.44 2.43 12.25
C GLY A 174 8.85 2.94 11.91
N GLU A 175 9.75 2.09 11.48
CA GLU A 175 11.09 2.47 11.04
C GLU A 175 11.09 3.00 9.61
N TYR A 176 12.08 3.83 9.29
CA TYR A 176 12.17 4.40 7.95
C TYR A 176 12.57 3.35 6.89
N THR A 177 13.30 2.31 7.30
CA THR A 177 13.68 1.18 6.43
C THR A 177 12.53 0.20 6.16
N THR A 178 11.41 0.24 6.91
CA THR A 178 10.35 -0.77 6.79
C THR A 178 9.87 -0.94 5.35
N SER A 179 9.47 0.14 4.68
CA SER A 179 8.97 0.03 3.31
C SER A 179 10.07 -0.42 2.33
N SER A 180 11.21 0.25 2.31
CA SER A 180 12.28 0.01 1.32
C SER A 180 13.03 -1.29 1.60
N GLY A 181 13.27 -1.61 2.87
CA GLY A 181 13.90 -2.86 3.29
C GLY A 181 12.99 -4.07 3.02
N ASN A 182 11.70 -3.97 3.36
CA ASN A 182 10.75 -5.05 3.04
C ASN A 182 10.67 -5.28 1.52
N THR A 183 10.58 -4.19 0.73
CA THR A 183 10.57 -4.29 -0.73
C THR A 183 11.83 -4.99 -1.27
N LEU A 184 13.00 -4.60 -0.77
CA LEU A 184 14.28 -5.22 -1.16
C LEU A 184 14.32 -6.70 -0.79
N THR A 185 13.99 -7.03 0.45
CA THR A 185 14.02 -8.40 0.95
C THR A 185 13.03 -9.28 0.18
N ASN A 186 11.80 -8.80 -0.02
CA ASN A 186 10.79 -9.52 -0.78
C ASN A 186 11.24 -9.77 -2.23
N TYR A 187 11.80 -8.75 -2.89
CA TYR A 187 12.35 -8.90 -4.23
C TYR A 187 13.44 -9.97 -4.30
N ILE A 188 14.40 -9.94 -3.38
CA ILE A 188 15.49 -10.94 -3.34
C ILE A 188 14.94 -12.35 -3.13
N MET A 189 13.99 -12.54 -2.22
CA MET A 189 13.37 -13.85 -1.98
C MET A 189 12.66 -14.39 -3.23
N ILE A 190 11.92 -13.53 -3.94
CA ILE A 190 11.25 -13.90 -5.20
C ILE A 190 12.27 -14.28 -6.27
N VAL A 191 13.35 -13.51 -6.40
CA VAL A 191 14.45 -13.83 -7.33
C VAL A 191 15.07 -15.20 -7.01
N CYS A 192 15.36 -15.49 -5.75
CA CYS A 192 15.88 -16.80 -5.33
C CYS A 192 14.87 -17.92 -5.65
N TRP A 193 13.59 -17.70 -5.43
CA TRP A 193 12.52 -18.64 -5.72
C TRP A 193 12.43 -18.98 -7.21
N LEU A 194 12.44 -17.98 -8.08
CA LEU A 194 12.43 -18.17 -9.54
C LEU A 194 13.72 -18.82 -10.04
N TYR A 195 14.86 -18.39 -9.51
CA TYR A 195 16.17 -18.91 -9.90
C TYR A 195 16.34 -20.38 -9.55
N SER A 196 15.73 -20.86 -8.46
CA SER A 196 15.82 -22.25 -8.01
C SER A 196 15.28 -23.27 -9.04
N VAL A 197 14.44 -22.81 -9.98
CA VAL A 197 13.89 -23.61 -11.08
C VAL A 197 14.31 -23.12 -12.46
N GLY A 198 15.30 -22.21 -12.53
CA GLY A 198 15.85 -21.70 -13.78
C GLY A 198 14.94 -20.71 -14.54
N ILE A 199 13.93 -20.15 -13.90
CA ILE A 199 13.10 -19.08 -14.50
C ILE A 199 13.87 -17.78 -14.41
N VAL A 200 14.40 -17.33 -15.54
CA VAL A 200 15.19 -16.08 -15.65
C VAL A 200 14.41 -14.96 -16.37
N ASN A 201 13.39 -15.30 -17.16
CA ASN A 201 12.54 -14.31 -17.85
C ASN A 201 11.28 -14.03 -17.01
N ALA A 202 11.39 -13.11 -16.06
CA ALA A 202 10.28 -12.66 -15.20
C ALA A 202 10.30 -11.16 -15.03
N ARG A 203 9.11 -10.56 -14.90
CA ARG A 203 8.94 -9.16 -14.52
C ARG A 203 8.33 -9.11 -13.13
N ILE A 204 9.01 -8.44 -12.21
CA ILE A 204 8.65 -8.44 -10.80
C ILE A 204 8.35 -7.01 -10.36
N HIS A 205 7.19 -6.79 -9.75
CA HIS A 205 6.83 -5.53 -9.12
C HIS A 205 6.62 -5.77 -7.62
N VAL A 206 7.26 -4.96 -6.78
CA VAL A 206 7.22 -5.13 -5.32
C VAL A 206 6.95 -3.81 -4.62
N ASN A 207 6.14 -3.86 -3.56
CA ASN A 207 5.90 -2.73 -2.67
C ASN A 207 5.71 -3.21 -1.22
N GLY A 208 6.80 -3.33 -0.48
CA GLY A 208 6.78 -3.94 0.84
C GLY A 208 6.59 -5.45 0.73
N ASP A 209 5.54 -5.95 1.35
CA ASP A 209 5.09 -7.34 1.33
C ASP A 209 4.25 -7.71 0.09
N ASP A 210 3.61 -6.74 -0.55
CA ASP A 210 2.85 -6.97 -1.79
C ASP A 210 3.79 -7.21 -2.99
N SER A 211 3.49 -8.20 -3.84
CA SER A 211 4.26 -8.50 -5.05
C SER A 211 3.43 -9.04 -6.20
N ILE A 212 3.87 -8.73 -7.43
CA ILE A 212 3.41 -9.31 -8.68
C ILE A 212 4.62 -9.88 -9.41
N ILE A 213 4.48 -11.10 -9.91
CA ILE A 213 5.45 -11.76 -10.77
C ILE A 213 4.74 -12.05 -12.08
N ILE A 214 5.26 -11.53 -13.19
CA ILE A 214 4.73 -11.76 -14.53
C ILE A 214 5.75 -12.62 -15.28
N ILE A 215 5.28 -13.74 -15.79
CA ILE A 215 6.06 -14.77 -16.51
C ILE A 215 5.29 -15.23 -17.74
N GLU A 216 5.91 -16.07 -18.58
CA GLU A 216 5.17 -16.82 -19.58
C GLU A 216 4.27 -17.86 -18.92
N ARG A 217 3.09 -18.13 -19.50
CA ARG A 217 2.15 -19.13 -18.95
C ARG A 217 2.78 -20.51 -18.76
N GLU A 218 3.66 -20.91 -19.67
CA GLU A 218 4.36 -22.22 -19.63
C GLU A 218 5.33 -22.35 -18.44
N ASP A 219 5.79 -21.22 -17.86
CA ASP A 219 6.68 -21.22 -16.72
C ASP A 219 5.92 -21.36 -15.39
N TYR A 220 4.62 -21.08 -15.38
CA TYR A 220 3.81 -21.16 -14.17
C TYR A 220 3.82 -22.56 -13.53
N ASP A 221 3.73 -23.61 -14.34
CA ASP A 221 3.68 -24.98 -13.86
C ASP A 221 5.07 -25.49 -13.35
N LYS A 222 6.14 -24.73 -13.61
CA LYS A 222 7.50 -24.99 -13.12
C LYS A 222 7.79 -24.33 -11.76
N LEU A 223 6.90 -23.40 -11.29
CA LEU A 223 7.14 -22.67 -10.06
C LEU A 223 7.25 -23.61 -8.87
N PRO A 224 8.23 -23.39 -7.96
CA PRO A 224 8.35 -24.21 -6.76
C PRO A 224 7.17 -23.98 -5.80
N ASP A 225 6.96 -24.92 -4.88
CA ASP A 225 6.00 -24.76 -3.78
C ASP A 225 6.32 -23.49 -2.98
N LEU A 226 5.28 -22.77 -2.55
CA LEU A 226 5.40 -21.56 -1.72
C LEU A 226 6.04 -21.82 -0.34
N LYS A 227 6.13 -23.09 0.08
CA LYS A 227 6.92 -23.49 1.26
C LYS A 227 8.39 -23.10 1.16
N PHE A 228 8.91 -22.86 -0.06
CA PHE A 228 10.25 -22.32 -0.27
C PHE A 228 10.51 -21.06 0.57
N PHE A 229 9.54 -20.18 0.68
CA PHE A 229 9.68 -18.94 1.46
C PHE A 229 9.85 -19.18 2.97
N ARG A 230 9.54 -20.37 3.47
CA ARG A 230 9.79 -20.75 4.88
C ARG A 230 11.28 -20.86 5.20
N GLU A 231 12.14 -21.08 4.22
CA GLU A 231 13.59 -21.03 4.41
C GLU A 231 14.08 -19.63 4.84
N PHE A 232 13.32 -18.59 4.46
CA PHE A 232 13.53 -17.20 4.90
C PHE A 232 12.67 -16.83 6.13
N GLY A 233 11.98 -17.79 6.71
CA GLY A 233 11.07 -17.58 7.85
C GLY A 233 9.71 -17.00 7.47
N MET A 234 9.36 -16.90 6.18
CA MET A 234 8.11 -16.28 5.72
C MET A 234 7.00 -17.30 5.49
N GLU A 235 5.77 -16.93 5.85
CA GLU A 235 4.56 -17.65 5.45
C GLU A 235 3.93 -16.90 4.27
N THR A 236 3.89 -17.57 3.14
CA THR A 236 3.47 -16.98 1.85
C THR A 236 2.26 -17.71 1.32
N GLU A 237 1.29 -16.95 0.85
CA GLU A 237 0.07 -17.44 0.23
C GLU A 237 -0.04 -16.91 -1.21
N LEU A 238 -0.64 -17.72 -2.09
CA LEU A 238 -1.01 -17.30 -3.42
C LEU A 238 -2.30 -16.47 -3.32
N GLU A 239 -2.22 -15.16 -3.57
CA GLU A 239 -3.40 -14.32 -3.59
C GLU A 239 -4.18 -14.50 -4.90
N ILE A 240 -3.48 -14.47 -6.03
CA ILE A 240 -4.07 -14.71 -7.35
C ILE A 240 -3.04 -15.25 -8.34
N ALA A 241 -3.52 -16.08 -9.27
CA ALA A 241 -2.79 -16.50 -10.45
C ALA A 241 -3.72 -16.36 -11.67
N THR A 242 -3.33 -15.55 -12.68
CA THR A 242 -4.25 -15.19 -13.75
C THR A 242 -3.57 -14.87 -15.07
N SER A 243 -4.26 -15.20 -16.18
CA SER A 243 -3.95 -14.76 -17.54
C SER A 243 -4.78 -13.54 -17.97
N ILE A 244 -5.55 -12.94 -17.05
CA ILE A 244 -6.39 -11.77 -17.32
C ILE A 244 -5.78 -10.57 -16.60
N PHE A 245 -5.34 -9.57 -17.38
CA PHE A 245 -4.64 -8.40 -16.86
C PHE A 245 -5.42 -7.65 -15.77
N GLN A 246 -6.73 -7.47 -15.95
CA GLN A 246 -7.60 -6.76 -15.02
C GLN A 246 -7.77 -7.47 -13.67
N GLN A 247 -7.52 -8.79 -13.61
CA GLN A 247 -7.62 -9.57 -12.37
C GLN A 247 -6.37 -9.49 -11.50
N ILE A 248 -5.28 -8.88 -11.98
CA ILE A 248 -4.09 -8.64 -11.16
C ILE A 248 -4.49 -7.85 -9.90
N LYS A 249 -4.04 -8.33 -8.74
CA LYS A 249 -4.22 -7.64 -7.46
C LYS A 249 -2.86 -7.16 -6.94
N PHE A 250 -2.73 -5.86 -6.72
CA PHE A 250 -1.51 -5.28 -6.17
C PHE A 250 -1.83 -4.08 -5.30
N CYS A 251 -1.31 -4.08 -4.08
CA CYS A 251 -1.62 -3.03 -3.09
C CYS A 251 -3.14 -2.82 -2.91
N GLN A 252 -3.93 -3.90 -3.00
CA GLN A 252 -5.38 -3.93 -2.89
C GLN A 252 -6.11 -3.16 -4.01
N ALA A 253 -5.49 -3.07 -5.17
CA ALA A 253 -6.03 -2.44 -6.37
C ALA A 253 -5.85 -3.35 -7.58
N SER A 254 -6.70 -3.17 -8.59
CA SER A 254 -6.66 -3.88 -9.86
C SER A 254 -6.63 -2.90 -11.03
N PRO A 255 -6.02 -3.23 -12.17
CA PRO A 255 -5.94 -2.34 -13.32
C PRO A 255 -7.28 -2.24 -14.06
N VAL A 256 -7.71 -1.02 -14.32
CA VAL A 256 -8.88 -0.68 -15.13
C VAL A 256 -8.49 0.43 -16.10
N ARG A 257 -8.96 0.37 -17.34
CA ARG A 257 -8.66 1.37 -18.37
C ARG A 257 -9.70 2.49 -18.35
N ILE A 258 -9.25 3.70 -18.05
CA ILE A 258 -10.06 4.92 -18.01
C ILE A 258 -9.51 5.87 -19.05
N ASP A 259 -10.33 6.31 -20.03
CA ASP A 259 -9.92 7.21 -21.11
C ASP A 259 -8.62 6.78 -21.80
N ASN A 260 -8.53 5.52 -22.20
CA ASN A 260 -7.35 4.90 -22.81
C ASN A 260 -6.10 4.86 -21.91
N CYS A 261 -6.19 5.26 -20.66
CA CYS A 261 -5.12 5.17 -19.67
C CYS A 261 -5.40 4.09 -18.64
N TRP A 262 -4.45 3.21 -18.39
CA TRP A 262 -4.56 2.24 -17.30
C TRP A 262 -4.38 2.92 -15.95
N ARG A 263 -5.20 2.55 -14.98
CA ARG A 263 -5.11 3.02 -13.59
C ARG A 263 -5.33 1.86 -12.63
N MET A 264 -4.55 1.83 -11.54
CA MET A 264 -4.81 0.90 -10.43
C MET A 264 -5.98 1.40 -9.59
N ILE A 265 -7.08 0.69 -9.63
CA ILE A 265 -8.33 1.04 -8.94
C ILE A 265 -8.52 0.13 -7.74
N LYS A 266 -8.78 0.73 -6.59
CA LYS A 266 -9.06 -0.02 -5.36
C LYS A 266 -10.41 -0.73 -5.45
N ASN A 267 -10.50 -1.88 -4.76
CA ASN A 267 -11.74 -2.62 -4.66
C ASN A 267 -12.90 -1.69 -4.22
N PRO A 268 -13.99 -1.59 -5.02
CA PRO A 268 -15.08 -0.65 -4.79
C PRO A 268 -15.80 -0.91 -3.46
N TYR A 269 -16.07 -2.17 -3.13
CA TYR A 269 -16.69 -2.55 -1.87
C TYR A 269 -15.89 -2.05 -0.66
N ARG A 270 -14.59 -2.33 -0.67
CA ARG A 270 -13.68 -1.90 0.41
C ARG A 270 -13.58 -0.38 0.51
N THR A 271 -13.60 0.31 -0.62
CA THR A 271 -13.53 1.77 -0.69
C THR A 271 -14.80 2.41 -0.12
N ILE A 272 -15.96 1.97 -0.57
CA ILE A 272 -17.27 2.49 -0.14
C ILE A 272 -17.53 2.15 1.33
N SER A 273 -17.32 0.89 1.74
CA SER A 273 -17.59 0.43 3.11
C SER A 273 -16.78 1.18 4.16
N ARG A 274 -15.62 1.72 3.79
CA ARG A 274 -14.73 2.45 4.70
C ARG A 274 -14.84 3.96 4.60
N PHE A 275 -15.45 4.47 3.54
CA PHE A 275 -15.42 5.90 3.24
C PHE A 275 -16.09 6.74 4.33
N CYS A 276 -17.27 6.36 4.78
CA CYS A 276 -18.06 7.13 5.74
C CYS A 276 -17.57 7.03 7.21
N TYR A 277 -16.60 6.18 7.50
CA TYR A 277 -16.06 6.06 8.85
C TYR A 277 -14.94 7.07 9.08
N ALA A 278 -15.07 7.89 10.12
CA ALA A 278 -14.10 8.88 10.51
C ALA A 278 -13.86 8.86 12.03
N ASN A 279 -12.77 9.48 12.45
CA ASN A 279 -12.49 9.70 13.87
C ASN A 279 -13.57 10.59 14.50
N SER A 280 -13.91 10.32 15.76
CA SER A 280 -14.92 11.09 16.53
C SER A 280 -14.66 12.60 16.57
N LYS A 281 -13.41 13.03 16.43
CA LYS A 281 -13.04 14.47 16.32
C LYS A 281 -13.71 15.19 15.16
N PHE A 282 -14.09 14.45 14.08
CA PHE A 282 -14.79 15.02 12.92
C PHE A 282 -16.30 15.04 13.05
N ARG A 283 -16.87 14.53 14.14
CA ARG A 283 -18.31 14.45 14.35
C ARG A 283 -19.02 15.81 14.16
N ARG A 284 -18.40 16.90 14.66
CA ARG A 284 -18.96 18.26 14.56
C ARG A 284 -18.82 18.90 13.17
N CYS A 285 -17.99 18.35 12.31
CA CYS A 285 -17.74 18.86 10.96
C CYS A 285 -17.88 17.75 9.90
N ALA A 286 -18.81 16.81 10.13
CA ALA A 286 -18.99 15.62 9.32
C ALA A 286 -19.23 15.94 7.84
N SER A 287 -20.11 16.91 7.54
CA SER A 287 -20.41 17.32 6.17
C SER A 287 -19.19 17.89 5.45
N ARG A 288 -18.42 18.73 6.13
CA ARG A 288 -17.16 19.28 5.59
C ARG A 288 -16.11 18.19 5.35
N PHE A 289 -16.04 17.20 6.26
CA PHE A 289 -15.15 16.04 6.10
C PHE A 289 -15.54 15.19 4.89
N LEU A 290 -16.85 14.92 4.72
CA LEU A 290 -17.36 14.15 3.58
C LEU A 290 -17.12 14.88 2.26
N ALA A 291 -17.38 16.19 2.20
CA ALA A 291 -17.11 17.01 1.02
C ALA A 291 -15.62 16.96 0.62
N GLY A 292 -14.71 17.19 1.57
CA GLY A 292 -13.28 17.16 1.30
C GLY A 292 -12.76 15.77 0.92
N SER A 293 -13.28 14.73 1.56
CA SER A 293 -12.91 13.35 1.24
C SER A 293 -13.42 12.93 -0.14
N SER A 294 -14.66 13.31 -0.51
CA SER A 294 -15.23 13.03 -1.83
C SER A 294 -14.43 13.71 -2.95
N LEU A 295 -14.02 14.95 -2.77
CA LEU A 295 -13.17 15.65 -3.73
C LEU A 295 -11.83 14.90 -3.96
N CYS A 296 -11.21 14.42 -2.89
CA CYS A 296 -9.97 13.67 -2.98
C CYS A 296 -10.14 12.32 -3.70
N GLU A 297 -11.24 11.63 -3.44
CA GLU A 297 -11.52 10.35 -4.09
C GLU A 297 -11.95 10.55 -5.54
N LEU A 298 -12.71 11.60 -5.88
CA LEU A 298 -13.08 11.93 -7.27
C LEU A 298 -11.85 12.20 -8.14
N ALA A 299 -10.83 12.86 -7.62
CA ALA A 299 -9.60 13.08 -8.37
C ALA A 299 -8.86 11.78 -8.76
N VAL A 300 -9.10 10.71 -8.02
CA VAL A 300 -8.50 9.38 -8.29
C VAL A 300 -9.44 8.50 -9.10
N HIS A 301 -10.76 8.65 -8.89
CA HIS A 301 -11.79 7.75 -9.42
C HIS A 301 -12.70 8.40 -10.48
N ALA A 302 -12.31 9.54 -11.07
CA ALA A 302 -13.03 10.10 -12.22
C ALA A 302 -13.04 9.10 -13.38
N GLY A 303 -14.24 8.83 -13.95
CA GLY A 303 -14.45 7.84 -15.00
C GLY A 303 -14.55 6.39 -14.52
N VAL A 304 -14.41 6.12 -13.22
CA VAL A 304 -14.50 4.77 -12.66
C VAL A 304 -15.94 4.41 -12.33
N PRO A 305 -16.47 3.29 -12.85
CA PRO A 305 -17.83 2.80 -12.52
C PRO A 305 -18.07 2.72 -11.02
N ILE A 306 -19.29 2.97 -10.60
CA ILE A 306 -19.75 2.95 -9.21
C ILE A 306 -19.07 4.00 -8.34
N LEU A 307 -17.74 4.06 -8.33
CA LEU A 307 -16.98 4.93 -7.43
C LEU A 307 -17.17 6.41 -7.75
N GLN A 308 -17.12 6.78 -9.02
CA GLN A 308 -17.44 8.17 -9.41
C GLN A 308 -18.83 8.58 -8.95
N SER A 309 -19.85 7.75 -9.23
CA SER A 309 -21.23 8.02 -8.88
C SER A 309 -21.44 8.13 -7.37
N PHE A 310 -20.80 7.26 -6.59
CA PHE A 310 -20.83 7.31 -5.12
C PHE A 310 -20.24 8.61 -4.56
N PHE A 311 -19.05 9.01 -5.06
CA PHE A 311 -18.40 10.23 -4.54
C PHE A 311 -19.11 11.51 -5.02
N LEU A 312 -19.71 11.50 -6.22
CA LEU A 312 -20.53 12.61 -6.70
C LEU A 312 -21.80 12.76 -5.85
N ALA A 313 -22.51 11.68 -5.58
CA ALA A 313 -23.69 11.69 -4.72
C ALA A 313 -23.34 12.21 -3.32
N THR A 314 -22.24 11.73 -2.74
CA THR A 314 -21.78 12.19 -1.43
C THR A 314 -21.39 13.67 -1.45
N LEU A 315 -20.69 14.15 -2.48
CA LEU A 315 -20.32 15.54 -2.62
C LEU A 315 -21.55 16.44 -2.77
N SER A 316 -22.49 16.08 -3.64
CA SER A 316 -23.74 16.82 -3.89
C SER A 316 -24.55 17.01 -2.61
N ASN A 317 -24.62 15.97 -1.77
CA ASN A 317 -25.30 16.03 -0.47
C ASN A 317 -24.59 16.91 0.58
N ASN A 318 -23.38 17.31 0.33
CA ASN A 318 -22.54 18.09 1.26
C ASN A 318 -21.98 19.39 0.63
N ILE A 319 -22.46 19.81 -0.54
CA ILE A 319 -21.90 20.90 -1.34
C ILE A 319 -21.96 22.25 -0.64
N HIS A 320 -22.93 22.47 0.26
CA HIS A 320 -23.06 23.72 1.01
C HIS A 320 -22.04 23.86 2.14
N SER A 321 -21.20 22.86 2.34
CA SER A 321 -20.17 22.86 3.38
C SER A 321 -18.81 23.12 2.77
N SER A 322 -18.10 24.15 3.23
CA SER A 322 -16.70 24.36 2.84
C SER A 322 -15.88 23.10 3.11
N PRO A 323 -15.15 22.54 2.13
CA PRO A 323 -14.38 21.32 2.31
C PRO A 323 -13.36 21.45 3.45
N LEU A 324 -13.16 20.37 4.20
CA LEU A 324 -12.14 20.34 5.24
C LEU A 324 -10.79 20.03 4.59
N GLY A 325 -9.96 21.04 4.45
CA GLY A 325 -8.68 20.95 3.75
C GLY A 325 -7.53 20.34 4.55
N SER A 326 -7.72 19.82 5.77
CA SER A 326 -6.53 19.61 6.61
C SER A 326 -6.53 18.44 7.56
N VAL A 327 -7.21 17.34 7.25
CA VAL A 327 -7.15 16.26 8.21
C VAL A 327 -6.74 14.97 7.54
N ASP A 328 -5.60 14.45 7.92
CA ASP A 328 -5.03 13.18 7.50
C ASP A 328 -4.59 13.09 6.02
N LYS A 329 -3.68 13.94 5.57
CA LYS A 329 -3.02 13.93 4.23
C LYS A 329 -3.86 14.46 3.05
N VAL A 330 -5.08 14.89 3.27
CA VAL A 330 -5.99 15.46 2.26
C VAL A 330 -5.47 16.78 1.66
N PRO A 331 -4.84 17.72 2.38
CA PRO A 331 -4.47 19.00 1.79
C PRO A 331 -3.32 18.93 0.81
N ALA A 332 -2.33 18.08 1.05
CA ALA A 332 -1.22 17.92 0.12
C ALA A 332 -1.71 17.36 -1.23
N ARG A 333 -2.74 16.53 -1.20
CA ARG A 333 -3.42 16.03 -2.39
C ARG A 333 -4.32 17.08 -3.03
N LEU A 334 -5.15 17.80 -2.26
CA LEU A 334 -6.00 18.87 -2.79
C LEU A 334 -5.20 20.02 -3.40
N ASN A 335 -4.09 20.43 -2.79
CA ASN A 335 -3.22 21.49 -3.33
C ASN A 335 -2.44 21.06 -4.57
N SER A 336 -2.26 19.76 -4.79
CA SER A 336 -1.68 19.20 -6.01
C SER A 336 -2.70 18.85 -7.10
N MET A 337 -3.99 18.92 -6.78
CA MET A 337 -5.08 18.67 -7.70
C MET A 337 -5.36 19.90 -8.54
N LYS A 338 -4.94 19.87 -9.78
CA LYS A 338 -5.56 20.61 -10.87
C LYS A 338 -7.04 20.16 -10.95
N GLU A 339 -7.89 21.01 -11.49
CA GLU A 339 -9.35 20.81 -11.59
C GLU A 339 -9.80 19.34 -11.69
N ILE A 340 -10.73 18.97 -10.80
CA ILE A 340 -11.35 17.65 -10.85
C ILE A 340 -12.28 17.63 -12.06
N THR A 341 -11.85 16.97 -13.12
CA THR A 341 -12.69 16.80 -14.31
C THR A 341 -13.49 15.51 -14.16
N ILE A 342 -14.79 15.63 -14.01
CA ILE A 342 -15.72 14.50 -14.07
C ILE A 342 -15.72 13.98 -15.50
N GLN A 343 -15.54 12.68 -15.67
CA GLN A 343 -15.44 12.05 -16.98
C GLN A 343 -16.66 11.13 -17.22
N PRO A 344 -17.14 11.01 -18.47
CA PRO A 344 -18.10 9.97 -18.81
C PRO A 344 -17.50 8.59 -18.51
N ILE A 345 -18.30 7.69 -17.99
CA ILE A 345 -17.87 6.31 -17.78
C ILE A 345 -18.02 5.57 -19.12
N SER A 346 -16.90 5.21 -19.73
CA SER A 346 -16.87 4.53 -21.02
C SER A 346 -17.25 3.05 -20.91
N ASP A 347 -17.73 2.45 -22.00
CA ASP A 347 -18.03 1.01 -22.06
C ASP A 347 -16.78 0.18 -21.79
N THR A 348 -15.61 0.64 -22.23
CA THR A 348 -14.34 0.01 -21.93
C THR A 348 -14.05 0.00 -20.42
N ALA A 349 -14.28 1.12 -19.73
CA ALA A 349 -14.08 1.19 -18.29
C ALA A 349 -15.04 0.24 -17.55
N ARG A 350 -16.28 0.09 -18.04
CA ARG A 350 -17.27 -0.84 -17.48
C ARG A 350 -16.86 -2.30 -17.66
N SER A 351 -16.43 -2.67 -18.87
CA SER A 351 -15.96 -4.04 -19.15
C SER A 351 -14.72 -4.40 -18.36
N ASP A 352 -13.73 -3.49 -18.29
CA ASP A 352 -12.52 -3.71 -17.50
C ASP A 352 -12.83 -3.78 -15.99
N PHE A 353 -13.79 -2.99 -15.52
CA PHE A 353 -14.24 -3.02 -14.12
C PHE A 353 -14.96 -4.33 -13.77
N GLU A 354 -15.78 -4.87 -14.70
CA GLU A 354 -16.39 -6.19 -14.57
C GLU A 354 -15.32 -7.27 -14.43
N LEU A 355 -14.31 -7.29 -15.32
CA LEU A 355 -13.21 -8.24 -15.26
C LEU A 355 -12.39 -8.14 -13.98
N ALA A 356 -12.19 -6.91 -13.46
CA ALA A 356 -11.38 -6.63 -12.29
C ALA A 356 -12.06 -6.99 -10.97
N PHE A 357 -13.39 -6.80 -10.89
CA PHE A 357 -14.13 -6.85 -9.62
C PHE A 357 -15.32 -7.78 -9.63
N ASP A 358 -15.56 -8.50 -10.72
CA ASP A 358 -16.68 -9.44 -10.89
C ASP A 358 -18.06 -8.78 -10.67
N VAL A 359 -18.23 -7.56 -11.23
CA VAL A 359 -19.47 -6.79 -11.16
C VAL A 359 -20.00 -6.58 -12.57
N PRO A 360 -21.04 -7.31 -13.01
CA PRO A 360 -21.59 -7.19 -14.35
C PRO A 360 -22.01 -5.75 -14.70
N VAL A 361 -21.84 -5.34 -15.95
CA VAL A 361 -22.17 -3.98 -16.41
C VAL A 361 -23.62 -3.61 -16.07
N SER A 362 -24.57 -4.54 -16.22
CA SER A 362 -25.95 -4.32 -15.84
C SER A 362 -26.12 -4.00 -14.35
N GLU A 363 -25.37 -4.66 -13.50
CA GLU A 363 -25.38 -4.44 -12.05
C GLU A 363 -24.72 -3.12 -11.68
N GLN A 364 -23.59 -2.75 -12.35
CA GLN A 364 -22.97 -1.43 -12.18
C GLN A 364 -23.98 -0.29 -12.39
N LEU A 365 -24.78 -0.38 -13.46
CA LEU A 365 -25.79 0.63 -13.80
C LEU A 365 -26.93 0.70 -12.77
N VAL A 366 -27.35 -0.44 -12.22
CA VAL A 366 -28.35 -0.50 -11.14
C VAL A 366 -27.81 0.14 -9.88
N ILE A 367 -26.57 -0.21 -9.49
CA ILE A 367 -25.90 0.35 -8.31
C ILE A 367 -25.75 1.88 -8.45
N GLU A 368 -25.31 2.37 -9.61
CA GLU A 368 -25.14 3.81 -9.84
C GLU A 368 -26.45 4.59 -9.75
N ARG A 369 -27.54 4.06 -10.30
CA ARG A 369 -28.87 4.64 -10.19
C ARG A 369 -29.34 4.71 -8.72
N ASP A 370 -29.15 3.62 -7.99
CA ASP A 370 -29.53 3.57 -6.58
C ASP A 370 -28.67 4.51 -5.73
N LEU A 371 -27.36 4.63 -6.04
CA LEU A 371 -26.44 5.54 -5.36
C LEU A 371 -26.84 7.01 -5.52
N ALA A 372 -27.40 7.40 -6.66
CA ALA A 372 -27.87 8.76 -6.90
C ALA A 372 -28.98 9.21 -5.91
N GLY A 373 -29.73 8.25 -5.37
CA GLY A 373 -30.78 8.51 -4.35
C GLY A 373 -30.29 8.48 -2.90
N ILE A 374 -29.02 8.10 -2.64
CA ILE A 374 -28.52 7.97 -1.26
C ILE A 374 -28.05 9.29 -0.70
N LEU A 375 -28.62 9.68 0.45
CA LEU A 375 -28.17 10.81 1.24
C LEU A 375 -27.04 10.40 2.19
N VAL A 376 -25.80 10.79 1.89
CA VAL A 376 -24.64 10.54 2.75
C VAL A 376 -24.25 11.81 3.51
N LYS A 377 -25.10 12.24 4.44
CA LYS A 377 -24.88 13.47 5.22
C LYS A 377 -24.12 13.29 6.53
N ASN A 378 -24.02 12.06 7.04
CA ASN A 378 -23.37 11.81 8.32
C ASN A 378 -22.46 10.58 8.23
N PRO A 379 -21.14 10.70 8.49
CA PRO A 379 -20.20 9.57 8.43
C PRO A 379 -20.45 8.47 9.47
N ILE A 380 -21.44 8.67 10.38
CA ILE A 380 -21.76 7.72 11.46
C ILE A 380 -23.08 6.98 11.19
N HIS A 381 -23.84 7.33 10.15
CA HIS A 381 -25.06 6.59 9.82
C HIS A 381 -24.77 5.21 9.22
N LYS A 382 -24.63 4.25 10.14
CA LYS A 382 -24.39 2.83 9.82
C LYS A 382 -25.50 2.20 8.97
N THR A 383 -26.75 2.61 9.15
CA THR A 383 -27.92 1.85 8.71
C THR A 383 -28.16 1.87 7.19
N LEU A 384 -27.95 2.99 6.51
CA LEU A 384 -28.16 3.07 5.07
C LEU A 384 -27.02 2.40 4.29
N LEU A 385 -25.80 2.66 4.68
CA LEU A 385 -24.64 2.03 4.06
C LEU A 385 -24.61 0.52 4.33
N GLN A 386 -25.03 0.09 5.51
CA GLN A 386 -25.08 -1.31 5.91
C GLN A 386 -26.16 -2.08 5.12
N LYS A 387 -27.36 -1.49 4.91
CA LYS A 387 -28.38 -2.06 4.03
C LYS A 387 -27.88 -2.21 2.59
N TYR A 388 -27.10 -1.25 2.10
CA TYR A 388 -26.50 -1.29 0.78
C TYR A 388 -25.42 -2.36 0.66
N ILE A 389 -24.54 -2.44 1.63
CA ILE A 389 -23.50 -3.46 1.76
C ILE A 389 -24.12 -4.85 1.86
N GLU A 390 -25.22 -5.00 2.61
CA GLU A 390 -25.93 -6.27 2.77
C GLU A 390 -26.68 -6.70 1.49
N LYS A 391 -27.23 -5.74 0.75
CA LYS A 391 -27.90 -6.00 -0.54
C LYS A 391 -26.92 -6.54 -1.59
N TYR A 392 -25.66 -6.08 -1.53
CA TYR A 392 -24.58 -6.44 -2.48
C TYR A 392 -23.46 -7.28 -1.84
N LYS A 393 -23.77 -8.00 -0.76
CA LYS A 393 -22.84 -8.91 -0.07
C LYS A 393 -22.26 -10.04 -0.95
N ASN A 394 -22.87 -10.29 -2.10
CA ASN A 394 -22.43 -11.28 -3.07
C ASN A 394 -21.30 -10.78 -3.98
N PHE A 395 -20.79 -9.57 -3.79
CA PHE A 395 -19.49 -9.20 -4.33
C PHE A 395 -18.44 -10.10 -3.67
N HIS A 396 -18.09 -11.17 -4.34
CA HIS A 396 -17.15 -12.16 -3.84
C HIS A 396 -15.86 -11.47 -3.40
N LEU A 397 -15.66 -11.39 -2.11
CA LEU A 397 -14.40 -11.11 -1.45
C LEU A 397 -13.61 -12.41 -1.44
N ASN A 398 -13.06 -12.79 -2.58
CA ASN A 398 -11.96 -13.75 -2.63
C ASN A 398 -10.65 -13.00 -2.76
#